data_71c9f6eaad0d2144aafae18c3b7a1168
#
_entry.id   71c9f6eaad0d2144aafae18c3b7a1168
#
_cell.length_a   1.000
_cell.length_b   1.000
_cell.length_c   1.000
_cell.angle_alpha   90.00
_cell.angle_beta   90.00
_cell.angle_gamma   90.00
#
_symmetry.space_group_name_H-M   'P 1'
#
loop_
_entity.id
_entity.type
_entity.pdbx_description
1 polymer ?
#
loop_
_entity_poly.entity_id
_entity_poly.type
_entity_poly.pdbx_seq_one_letter_code
_entity_poly.pdbx_strand_id
1 'polypeptide(L)'
;MPKPTNAVELVKKAAVEAVEAGKPVNLLFGTVISASPLKIQVDQKAIYTEKMLVLSRNVTDYEVDMTVSHQTVVITHGHPVTDTYTRGGTAEDIDHNHPIQGRKKFKVHNALVVGDQVVLARIQKGKKFLVLDRIAPNPALQGEWL
;
A
#
# COMPACT_ATOMS: atom_id res chain seq x y z
N MET A 1 -41.87 -30.95 10.89
CA MET A 1 -42.00 -31.35 9.47
C MET A 1 -41.34 -30.28 8.62
N PRO A 2 -40.33 -30.63 7.83
CA PRO A 2 -39.81 -29.67 6.85
C PRO A 2 -40.91 -29.36 5.85
N LYS A 3 -41.14 -28.09 5.53
CA LYS A 3 -42.08 -27.69 4.49
C LYS A 3 -41.70 -28.34 3.16
N PRO A 4 -42.65 -28.80 2.36
CA PRO A 4 -42.36 -29.33 1.05
C PRO A 4 -41.68 -28.24 0.22
N THR A 5 -40.46 -28.50 -0.21
CA THR A 5 -39.68 -27.58 -1.04
C THR A 5 -40.34 -27.51 -2.41
N ASN A 6 -40.80 -26.35 -2.80
CA ASN A 6 -41.36 -26.08 -4.11
C ASN A 6 -40.30 -26.32 -5.21
N ALA A 7 -40.71 -26.82 -6.38
CA ALA A 7 -39.82 -27.05 -7.53
C ALA A 7 -39.05 -25.78 -7.93
N VAL A 8 -39.65 -24.60 -7.82
CA VAL A 8 -38.99 -23.31 -8.08
C VAL A 8 -37.87 -23.04 -7.07
N GLU A 9 -38.09 -23.37 -5.80
CA GLU A 9 -37.04 -23.21 -4.77
C GLU A 9 -35.86 -24.16 -5.00
N LEU A 10 -36.15 -25.40 -5.43
CA LEU A 10 -35.12 -26.37 -5.79
C LEU A 10 -34.28 -25.90 -6.97
N VAL A 11 -34.91 -25.34 -8.02
CA VAL A 11 -34.17 -24.77 -9.16
C VAL A 11 -33.35 -23.59 -8.75
N LYS A 12 -33.88 -22.68 -7.94
CA LYS A 12 -33.13 -21.53 -7.41
C LYS A 12 -31.95 -22.00 -6.57
N LYS A 13 -32.12 -22.96 -5.70
CA LYS A 13 -31.06 -23.51 -4.87
C LYS A 13 -29.98 -24.17 -5.72
N ALA A 14 -30.35 -24.99 -6.70
CA ALA A 14 -29.42 -25.62 -7.62
C ALA A 14 -28.60 -24.57 -8.43
N ALA A 15 -29.26 -23.50 -8.88
CA ALA A 15 -28.57 -22.40 -9.59
C ALA A 15 -27.55 -21.68 -8.70
N VAL A 16 -27.90 -21.37 -7.46
CA VAL A 16 -26.97 -20.75 -6.50
C VAL A 16 -25.82 -21.67 -6.17
N GLU A 17 -26.08 -22.96 -5.91
CA GLU A 17 -25.04 -23.96 -5.64
C GLU A 17 -24.10 -24.13 -6.84
N ALA A 18 -24.62 -24.12 -8.06
CA ALA A 18 -23.78 -24.18 -9.27
C ALA A 18 -22.86 -22.96 -9.42
N VAL A 19 -23.36 -21.78 -9.15
CA VAL A 19 -22.57 -20.55 -9.15
C VAL A 19 -21.49 -20.57 -8.04
N GLU A 20 -21.86 -21.00 -6.84
CA GLU A 20 -20.93 -21.13 -5.72
C GLU A 20 -19.87 -22.21 -5.97
N ALA A 21 -20.21 -23.30 -6.64
CA ALA A 21 -19.27 -24.35 -7.02
C ALA A 21 -18.18 -23.84 -7.98
N GLY A 22 -18.50 -22.84 -8.80
CA GLY A 22 -17.55 -22.14 -9.65
C GLY A 22 -16.57 -21.23 -8.88
N LYS A 23 -16.74 -21.09 -7.57
CA LYS A 23 -15.94 -20.22 -6.69
C LYS A 23 -15.72 -18.81 -7.25
N PRO A 24 -16.80 -18.06 -7.56
CA PRO A 24 -16.68 -16.74 -8.13
C PRO A 24 -15.95 -15.80 -7.16
N VAL A 25 -15.07 -14.98 -7.71
CA VAL A 25 -14.43 -13.89 -6.96
C VAL A 25 -15.33 -12.66 -7.04
N ASN A 26 -15.77 -12.16 -5.90
CA ASN A 26 -16.53 -10.93 -5.81
C ASN A 26 -15.60 -9.79 -5.38
N LEU A 27 -15.49 -8.77 -6.20
CA LEU A 27 -14.80 -7.54 -5.88
C LEU A 27 -15.77 -6.53 -5.26
N LEU A 28 -15.33 -5.89 -4.21
CA LEU A 28 -16.05 -4.88 -3.47
C LEU A 28 -15.19 -3.61 -3.38
N PHE A 29 -15.85 -2.48 -3.28
CA PHE A 29 -15.19 -1.20 -3.06
C PHE A 29 -15.55 -0.68 -1.67
N GLY A 30 -14.57 -0.14 -0.97
CA GLY A 30 -14.77 0.37 0.37
C GLY A 30 -13.93 1.60 0.63
N THR A 31 -14.24 2.27 1.73
CA THR A 31 -13.52 3.45 2.22
C THR A 31 -13.01 3.18 3.62
N VAL A 32 -11.76 3.51 3.86
CA VAL A 32 -11.16 3.41 5.20
C VAL A 32 -11.76 4.49 6.09
N ILE A 33 -12.44 4.06 7.15
CA ILE A 33 -13.05 4.97 8.13
C ILE A 33 -12.28 5.06 9.44
N SER A 34 -11.39 4.10 9.70
CA SER A 34 -10.46 4.09 10.82
C SER A 34 -9.19 3.35 10.43
N ALA A 35 -8.03 3.89 10.78
CA ALA A 35 -6.75 3.27 10.48
C ALA A 35 -6.23 2.39 11.62
N SER A 36 -6.56 2.71 12.87
CA SER A 36 -6.12 1.95 14.04
C SER A 36 -7.20 2.00 15.14
N PRO A 37 -7.94 0.91 15.38
CA PRO A 37 -7.99 -0.33 14.60
C PRO A 37 -8.54 -0.11 13.20
N LEU A 38 -8.10 -0.93 12.23
CA LEU A 38 -8.52 -0.79 10.84
C LEU A 38 -10.00 -1.13 10.68
N LYS A 39 -10.75 -0.22 10.06
CA LYS A 39 -12.16 -0.40 9.70
C LYS A 39 -12.39 0.12 8.30
N ILE A 40 -13.03 -0.69 7.48
CA ILE A 40 -13.38 -0.35 6.11
C ILE A 40 -14.90 -0.43 5.96
N GLN A 41 -15.49 0.65 5.49
CA GLN A 41 -16.91 0.70 5.15
C GLN A 41 -17.09 0.30 3.69
N VAL A 42 -17.84 -0.78 3.48
CA VAL A 42 -18.25 -1.24 2.17
C VAL A 42 -19.74 -0.98 2.04
N ASP A 43 -20.12 -0.33 0.96
CA ASP A 43 -21.47 0.20 0.81
C ASP A 43 -21.89 1.10 1.99
N GLN A 44 -23.13 1.53 2.06
CA GLN A 44 -23.56 2.46 3.11
C GLN A 44 -23.78 1.81 4.49
N LYS A 45 -23.72 0.47 4.59
CA LYS A 45 -24.16 -0.25 5.79
C LYS A 45 -23.17 -1.25 6.37
N ALA A 46 -22.24 -1.77 5.59
CA ALA A 46 -21.34 -2.82 6.05
C ALA A 46 -19.99 -2.25 6.48
N ILE A 47 -19.60 -2.48 7.72
CA ILE A 47 -18.29 -2.12 8.26
C ILE A 47 -17.54 -3.40 8.56
N TYR A 48 -16.39 -3.57 7.92
CA TYR A 48 -15.49 -4.69 8.16
C TYR A 48 -14.35 -4.26 9.08
N THR A 49 -14.18 -5.03 10.14
CA THR A 49 -13.16 -4.78 11.15
C THR A 49 -11.87 -5.53 10.83
N GLU A 50 -10.80 -5.16 11.48
CA GLU A 50 -9.47 -5.75 11.30
C GLU A 50 -9.45 -7.29 11.33
N LYS A 51 -10.27 -7.91 12.20
CA LYS A 51 -10.38 -9.37 12.29
C LYS A 51 -10.90 -10.05 11.03
N MET A 52 -11.65 -9.32 10.21
CA MET A 52 -12.24 -9.80 8.96
C MET A 52 -11.38 -9.46 7.75
N LEU A 53 -10.35 -8.64 7.92
CA LEU A 53 -9.54 -8.10 6.84
C LEU A 53 -8.20 -8.83 6.77
N VAL A 54 -7.79 -9.14 5.55
CA VAL A 54 -6.45 -9.62 5.20
C VAL A 54 -5.83 -8.57 4.30
N LEU A 55 -4.68 -8.07 4.66
CA LEU A 55 -4.02 -6.98 3.91
C LEU A 55 -2.99 -7.56 2.95
N SER A 56 -3.02 -7.07 1.71
CA SER A 56 -1.93 -7.31 0.77
C SER A 56 -0.74 -6.39 1.08
N ARG A 57 0.41 -6.71 0.52
CA ARG A 57 1.61 -5.86 0.65
C ARG A 57 1.38 -4.44 0.11
N ASN A 58 0.54 -4.30 -0.91
CA ASN A 58 0.27 -3.01 -1.56
C ASN A 58 -0.39 -1.98 -0.64
N VAL A 59 -0.95 -2.42 0.48
CA VAL A 59 -1.66 -1.55 1.44
C VAL A 59 -1.03 -1.58 2.83
N THR A 60 0.21 -2.02 2.92
CA THR A 60 0.99 -2.08 4.16
C THR A 60 2.36 -1.43 3.97
N ASP A 61 2.98 -0.99 5.05
CA ASP A 61 4.37 -0.58 5.02
C ASP A 61 5.27 -1.79 4.73
N TYR A 62 6.31 -1.58 3.95
CA TYR A 62 7.28 -2.63 3.65
C TYR A 62 8.67 -2.06 3.40
N GLU A 63 9.67 -2.91 3.47
CA GLU A 63 11.04 -2.58 3.13
C GLU A 63 11.41 -3.14 1.76
N VAL A 64 12.20 -2.38 1.02
CA VAL A 64 12.71 -2.76 -0.30
C VAL A 64 14.20 -2.45 -0.37
N ASP A 65 14.97 -3.39 -0.93
CA ASP A 65 16.36 -3.18 -1.26
C ASP A 65 16.46 -2.59 -2.67
N MET A 66 17.08 -1.42 -2.77
CA MET A 66 17.29 -0.73 -4.04
C MET A 66 18.77 -0.49 -4.26
N THR A 67 19.24 -0.67 -5.49
CA THR A 67 20.58 -0.27 -5.88
C THR A 67 20.54 1.19 -6.29
N VAL A 68 21.30 2.01 -5.59
CA VAL A 68 21.41 3.45 -5.84
C VAL A 68 22.76 3.72 -6.47
N SER A 69 22.77 4.54 -7.51
CA SER A 69 23.98 5.04 -8.15
C SER A 69 23.73 6.48 -8.58
N HIS A 70 24.08 7.42 -7.72
CA HIS A 70 24.03 8.84 -8.05
C HIS A 70 25.13 9.60 -7.32
N GLN A 71 25.40 10.79 -7.79
CA GLN A 71 26.31 11.72 -7.15
C GLN A 71 25.51 12.88 -6.58
N THR A 72 25.94 13.39 -5.43
CA THR A 72 25.37 14.63 -4.92
C THR A 72 25.75 15.78 -5.84
N VAL A 73 24.87 16.76 -5.96
CA VAL A 73 25.22 18.02 -6.62
C VAL A 73 26.40 18.66 -5.85
N VAL A 74 27.32 19.24 -6.58
CA VAL A 74 28.44 20.01 -5.97
C VAL A 74 27.82 21.16 -5.16
N ILE A 75 27.92 21.04 -3.85
CA ILE A 75 27.52 22.11 -2.93
C ILE A 75 28.77 22.58 -2.26
N THR A 76 29.11 23.87 -2.47
CA THR A 76 30.18 24.51 -1.76
C THR A 76 29.89 24.53 -0.27
N HIS A 77 30.61 23.71 0.49
CA HIS A 77 30.49 23.67 1.95
C HIS A 77 31.88 23.57 2.57
N GLY A 78 32.11 24.39 3.57
CA GLY A 78 33.35 24.37 4.33
C GLY A 78 33.31 23.36 5.47
N HIS A 79 34.37 22.60 5.63
CA HIS A 79 34.59 21.80 6.84
C HIS A 79 35.48 22.61 7.79
N PRO A 80 35.10 22.72 9.08
CA PRO A 80 36.02 23.31 10.04
C PRO A 80 37.24 22.37 10.17
N VAL A 81 38.38 22.81 9.61
CA VAL A 81 39.63 22.10 9.79
C VAL A 81 40.24 22.61 11.12
N THR A 82 40.11 21.78 12.16
CA THR A 82 40.83 21.99 13.43
C THR A 82 42.27 21.47 13.31
N ASP A 83 43.02 21.95 12.35
CA ASP A 83 44.42 21.62 12.27
C ASP A 83 45.24 22.87 12.60
N THR A 84 45.93 22.83 13.72
CA THR A 84 46.89 23.81 14.17
C THR A 84 48.15 23.69 13.33
N TYR A 85 48.06 23.93 12.02
CA TYR A 85 49.23 24.09 11.19
C TYR A 85 49.58 25.55 11.11
N THR A 86 50.63 25.94 11.82
CA THR A 86 51.25 27.27 11.80
C THR A 86 52.02 27.46 10.48
N ARG A 87 51.32 27.44 9.37
CA ARG A 87 51.84 27.95 8.09
C ARG A 87 50.67 28.46 7.28
N GLY A 88 50.66 29.77 7.07
CA GLY A 88 49.59 30.43 6.34
C GLY A 88 49.37 29.83 4.96
N GLY A 89 48.26 29.10 4.86
CA GLY A 89 47.63 28.64 3.65
C GLY A 89 46.16 28.82 3.85
N THR A 90 45.52 29.52 2.94
CA THR A 90 44.07 29.53 2.81
C THR A 90 43.64 28.13 2.52
N ALA A 91 42.76 27.57 3.37
CA ALA A 91 42.03 26.34 3.02
C ALA A 91 41.21 26.68 1.76
N GLU A 92 41.62 26.18 0.62
CA GLU A 92 40.82 26.26 -0.58
C GLU A 92 39.57 25.39 -0.36
N ASP A 93 38.39 25.98 -0.49
CA ASP A 93 37.16 25.26 -0.60
C ASP A 93 37.21 24.41 -1.86
N ILE A 94 37.57 23.13 -1.71
CA ILE A 94 37.60 22.21 -2.84
C ILE A 94 36.18 21.73 -3.06
N ASP A 95 35.57 22.18 -4.13
CA ASP A 95 34.32 21.69 -4.60
C ASP A 95 34.40 20.17 -4.85
N HIS A 96 33.68 19.39 -4.09
CA HIS A 96 33.65 17.94 -4.26
C HIS A 96 32.23 17.39 -4.18
N ASN A 97 32.05 16.27 -4.81
CA ASN A 97 30.78 15.52 -4.76
C ASN A 97 30.96 14.22 -3.96
N HIS A 98 29.88 13.74 -3.41
CA HIS A 98 29.86 12.47 -2.71
C HIS A 98 29.08 11.45 -3.55
N PRO A 99 29.73 10.39 -4.06
CA PRO A 99 29.01 9.32 -4.72
C PRO A 99 28.21 8.52 -3.70
N ILE A 100 26.93 8.35 -3.97
CA ILE A 100 26.06 7.46 -3.20
C ILE A 100 25.81 6.24 -4.07
N GLN A 101 26.44 5.14 -3.73
CA GLN A 101 26.40 3.90 -4.51
C GLN A 101 26.13 2.69 -3.62
N GLY A 102 25.61 1.64 -4.25
CA GLY A 102 25.40 0.36 -3.63
C GLY A 102 23.96 0.07 -3.25
N ARG A 103 23.78 -1.09 -2.64
CA ARG A 103 22.47 -1.53 -2.16
C ARG A 103 22.10 -0.76 -0.89
N LYS A 104 20.92 -0.17 -0.91
CA LYS A 104 20.34 0.56 0.22
C LYS A 104 18.95 -0.01 0.52
N LYS A 105 18.61 -0.05 1.79
CA LYS A 105 17.29 -0.45 2.25
C LYS A 105 16.42 0.80 2.43
N PHE A 106 15.25 0.77 1.81
CA PHE A 106 14.26 1.84 1.90
C PHE A 106 12.98 1.29 2.52
N LYS A 107 12.40 2.05 3.44
CA LYS A 107 11.08 1.77 3.96
C LYS A 107 10.06 2.54 3.12
N VAL A 108 9.12 1.80 2.54
CA VAL A 108 7.99 2.37 1.81
C VAL A 108 6.81 2.48 2.74
N HIS A 109 6.32 3.69 2.95
CA HIS A 109 5.17 4.00 3.79
C HIS A 109 3.92 3.91 2.94
N ASN A 110 3.28 2.76 2.94
CA ASN A 110 2.12 2.47 2.10
C ASN A 110 0.90 1.99 2.89
N ALA A 111 0.94 2.11 4.23
CA ALA A 111 -0.18 1.77 5.08
C ALA A 111 -1.42 2.60 4.75
N LEU A 112 -2.59 2.01 4.95
CA LEU A 112 -3.86 2.68 4.72
C LEU A 112 -4.09 3.81 5.71
N VAL A 113 -4.63 4.91 5.21
CA VAL A 113 -5.06 6.06 6.00
C VAL A 113 -6.56 6.28 5.85
N VAL A 114 -7.14 7.00 6.80
CA VAL A 114 -8.57 7.35 6.75
C VAL A 114 -8.89 8.15 5.49
N GLY A 115 -9.92 7.74 4.79
CA GLY A 115 -10.35 8.33 3.52
C GLY A 115 -9.86 7.58 2.28
N ASP A 116 -8.90 6.65 2.42
CA ASP A 116 -8.46 5.82 1.30
C ASP A 116 -9.62 4.97 0.77
N GLN A 117 -9.75 4.96 -0.54
CA GLN A 117 -10.62 4.02 -1.23
C GLN A 117 -9.84 2.77 -1.60
N VAL A 118 -10.43 1.62 -1.36
CA VAL A 118 -9.78 0.33 -1.55
C VAL A 118 -10.66 -0.63 -2.32
N VAL A 119 -10.03 -1.56 -2.99
CA VAL A 119 -10.68 -2.71 -3.61
C VAL A 119 -10.45 -3.96 -2.74
N LEU A 120 -11.52 -4.67 -2.45
CA LEU A 120 -11.49 -5.89 -1.65
C LEU A 120 -12.00 -7.07 -2.45
N ALA A 121 -11.41 -8.24 -2.23
CA ALA A 121 -11.93 -9.51 -2.71
C ALA A 121 -12.57 -10.28 -1.55
N ARG A 122 -13.81 -10.70 -1.75
CA ARG A 122 -14.52 -11.54 -0.79
C ARG A 122 -13.99 -12.97 -0.85
N ILE A 123 -13.56 -13.49 0.28
CA ILE A 123 -13.07 -14.86 0.42
C ILE A 123 -13.80 -15.60 1.52
N GLN A 124 -13.67 -16.93 1.56
CA GLN A 124 -14.27 -17.79 2.59
C GLN A 124 -15.78 -17.54 2.79
N LYS A 125 -16.53 -17.45 1.71
CA LYS A 125 -17.99 -17.21 1.75
C LYS A 125 -18.38 -15.95 2.55
N GLY A 126 -17.55 -14.91 2.49
CA GLY A 126 -17.82 -13.64 3.16
C GLY A 126 -17.39 -13.55 4.62
N LYS A 127 -16.61 -14.50 5.11
CA LYS A 127 -16.03 -14.43 6.46
C LYS A 127 -14.74 -13.61 6.51
N LYS A 128 -14.03 -13.52 5.40
CA LYS A 128 -12.79 -12.75 5.22
C LYS A 128 -12.83 -11.94 3.94
N PHE A 129 -12.11 -10.83 3.96
CA PHE A 129 -11.99 -9.92 2.84
C PHE A 129 -10.50 -9.58 2.64
N LEU A 130 -9.98 -9.85 1.46
CA LEU A 130 -8.63 -9.48 1.09
C LEU A 130 -8.64 -8.07 0.53
N VAL A 131 -7.97 -7.15 1.19
CA VAL A 131 -7.72 -5.81 0.67
C VAL A 131 -6.58 -5.88 -0.34
N LEU A 132 -6.92 -5.74 -1.60
CA LEU A 132 -6.00 -5.93 -2.71
C LEU A 132 -5.10 -4.71 -2.92
N ASP A 133 -5.73 -3.55 -3.04
CA ASP A 133 -5.02 -2.33 -3.36
C ASP A 133 -5.83 -1.08 -2.99
N ARG A 134 -5.16 0.05 -3.04
CA ARG A 134 -5.75 1.38 -2.93
C ARG A 134 -6.15 1.88 -4.30
N ILE A 135 -7.29 2.55 -4.38
CA ILE A 135 -7.75 3.22 -5.59
C ILE A 135 -7.20 4.64 -5.58
N ALA A 136 -6.53 5.03 -6.64
CA ALA A 136 -6.04 6.39 -6.78
C ALA A 136 -7.23 7.38 -6.78
N PRO A 137 -7.21 8.42 -5.95
CA PRO A 137 -8.32 9.36 -5.87
C PRO A 137 -8.49 10.21 -7.14
N ASN A 138 -7.46 10.27 -7.97
CA ASN A 138 -7.46 11.00 -9.21
C ASN A 138 -6.71 10.23 -10.29
N PRO A 139 -7.33 9.92 -11.42
CA PRO A 139 -6.66 9.24 -12.53
C PRO A 139 -5.69 10.15 -13.30
N ALA A 140 -5.31 11.28 -12.74
CA ALA A 140 -4.33 12.16 -13.36
C ALA A 140 -2.98 11.44 -13.41
N LEU A 141 -2.66 10.92 -14.58
CA LEU A 141 -1.35 10.37 -14.95
C LEU A 141 -0.32 11.50 -15.08
N GLN A 142 -0.24 12.38 -14.11
CA GLN A 142 0.76 13.44 -14.11
C GLN A 142 1.93 12.98 -13.25
N GLY A 143 2.89 12.34 -13.92
CA GLY A 143 4.23 12.28 -13.40
C GLY A 143 4.94 13.58 -13.73
N GLU A 144 5.07 14.50 -12.81
CA GLU A 144 6.11 15.53 -12.90
C GLU A 144 7.44 14.88 -12.57
N TRP A 145 8.31 14.85 -13.56
CA TRP A 145 9.70 14.52 -13.36
C TRP A 145 10.41 15.79 -12.92
N LEU A 146 10.74 15.85 -11.66
CA LEU A 146 11.65 16.87 -11.14
C LEU A 146 13.09 16.54 -11.53
#